data_eda0870bc008ea8afec616a13f50df32
#
_entry.id   eda0870bc008ea8afec616a13f50df32
#
_cell.length_a   1.000
_cell.length_b   1.000
_cell.length_c   1.000
_cell.angle_alpha   90.00
_cell.angle_beta   90.00
_cell.angle_gamma   90.00
#
_symmetry.space_group_name_H-M   'P 1'
#
loop_
_entity.id
_entity.type
_entity.pdbx_description
1 polymer ?
#
loop_
_entity_poly.entity_id
_entity_poly.type
_entity_poly.pdbx_seq_one_letter_code
_entity_poly.pdbx_strand_id
1 'polypeptide(L)'
;MGERNATLASRLARKLKQNGWRVTTAESCTGGMLTSTLTDISGSSEWFKQGWVTYSNESKMSELGVERSKFEGDSVPGAVSKDVAAAMAEGALKRSGADLAISITGIAGPGGGTKTKPVGLAYVCAFWENRFLVRSTNSQGGDRSMNKQLFVSLALETALNVFETEETGTHRLDMRTKMDDDEDVPEQLTLKEATLSAFGRVPGMEDTWYGEVIWAEGKTEGTVVEEIKKKEDEDIWSEE
;
A
#
# COMPACT_ATOMS: atom_id res chain seq x y z
N MET A 1 -7.66 -18.49 -7.36
CA MET A 1 -7.19 -17.24 -6.69
C MET A 1 -5.91 -17.48 -5.91
N GLY A 2 -5.80 -18.52 -5.05
CA GLY A 2 -4.58 -18.79 -4.29
C GLY A 2 -3.34 -19.03 -5.16
N GLU A 3 -3.44 -19.79 -6.22
CA GLU A 3 -2.35 -20.02 -7.18
C GLU A 3 -1.87 -18.70 -7.86
N ARG A 4 -2.80 -17.78 -8.18
CA ARG A 4 -2.47 -16.45 -8.71
C ARG A 4 -1.67 -15.63 -7.69
N ASN A 5 -2.09 -15.64 -6.41
CA ASN A 5 -1.39 -14.90 -5.37
C ASN A 5 0.02 -15.45 -5.12
N ALA A 6 0.20 -16.76 -5.11
CA ALA A 6 1.52 -17.39 -5.02
C ALA A 6 2.45 -16.98 -6.18
N THR A 7 1.90 -16.93 -7.41
CA THR A 7 2.65 -16.49 -8.59
C THR A 7 3.06 -15.01 -8.48
N LEU A 8 2.14 -14.13 -8.07
CA LEU A 8 2.42 -12.70 -7.88
C LEU A 8 3.45 -12.47 -6.78
N ALA A 9 3.32 -13.17 -5.65
CA ALA A 9 4.27 -13.11 -4.54
C ALA A 9 5.66 -13.59 -4.96
N SER A 10 5.75 -14.66 -5.75
CA SER A 10 7.04 -15.14 -6.28
C SER A 10 7.70 -14.13 -7.24
N ARG A 11 6.90 -13.42 -8.05
CA ARG A 11 7.39 -12.33 -8.90
C ARG A 11 7.91 -11.16 -8.06
N LEU A 12 7.15 -10.76 -7.02
CA LEU A 12 7.55 -9.70 -6.11
C LEU A 12 8.83 -10.04 -5.36
N ALA A 13 8.94 -11.26 -4.82
CA ALA A 13 10.15 -11.74 -4.15
C ALA A 13 11.40 -11.64 -5.04
N ARG A 14 11.25 -11.97 -6.32
CA ARG A 14 12.34 -11.84 -7.31
C ARG A 14 12.76 -10.39 -7.49
N LYS A 15 11.78 -9.47 -7.65
CA LYS A 15 12.07 -8.03 -7.79
C LYS A 15 12.72 -7.46 -6.53
N LEU A 16 12.24 -7.82 -5.34
CA LEU A 16 12.83 -7.41 -4.07
C LEU A 16 14.29 -7.88 -3.98
N LYS A 17 14.58 -9.16 -4.26
CA LYS A 17 15.95 -9.71 -4.23
C LYS A 17 16.85 -9.03 -5.26
N GLN A 18 16.36 -8.79 -6.48
CA GLN A 18 17.13 -8.13 -7.54
C GLN A 18 17.55 -6.70 -7.18
N ASN A 19 16.71 -5.98 -6.44
CA ASN A 19 16.97 -4.60 -6.01
C ASN A 19 17.60 -4.51 -4.61
N GLY A 20 17.78 -5.62 -3.90
CA GLY A 20 18.25 -5.64 -2.52
C GLY A 20 17.27 -5.02 -1.52
N TRP A 21 15.98 -4.96 -1.88
CA TRP A 21 14.94 -4.34 -1.08
C TRP A 21 14.31 -5.31 -0.08
N ARG A 22 13.91 -4.77 1.06
CA ARG A 22 13.10 -5.46 2.08
C ARG A 22 11.69 -4.93 2.07
N VAL A 23 10.71 -5.81 2.27
CA VAL A 23 9.29 -5.47 2.33
C VAL A 23 8.73 -5.63 3.74
N THR A 24 7.74 -4.80 4.05
CA THR A 24 6.90 -4.89 5.24
C THR A 24 5.42 -4.82 4.86
N THR A 25 4.52 -5.31 5.73
CA THR A 25 3.08 -5.33 5.49
C THR A 25 2.29 -4.73 6.64
N ALA A 26 1.16 -4.08 6.31
CA ALA A 26 0.18 -3.58 7.27
C ALA A 26 -1.23 -4.00 6.83
N GLU A 27 -1.79 -5.00 7.48
CA GLU A 27 -3.06 -5.59 7.11
C GLU A 27 -4.18 -5.25 8.08
N SER A 28 -5.39 -5.09 7.55
CA SER A 28 -6.61 -4.99 8.33
C SER A 28 -7.54 -6.16 7.98
N CYS A 29 -8.47 -5.99 7.05
CA CYS A 29 -9.49 -6.98 6.75
C CYS A 29 -8.96 -8.33 6.21
N THR A 30 -7.75 -8.39 5.70
CA THR A 30 -7.09 -9.62 5.22
C THR A 30 -6.52 -10.47 6.34
N GLY A 31 -6.20 -9.86 7.49
CA GLY A 31 -5.88 -10.58 8.74
C GLY A 31 -4.64 -11.46 8.67
N GLY A 32 -3.58 -11.00 8.00
CA GLY A 32 -2.31 -11.71 7.85
C GLY A 32 -2.19 -12.53 6.57
N MET A 33 -3.18 -12.51 5.68
CA MET A 33 -3.16 -13.32 4.46
C MET A 33 -2.06 -12.88 3.48
N LEU A 34 -1.81 -11.56 3.34
CA LEU A 34 -0.72 -11.05 2.51
C LEU A 34 0.63 -11.47 3.09
N THR A 35 0.81 -11.29 4.39
CA THR A 35 2.00 -11.71 5.13
C THR A 35 2.28 -13.20 4.95
N SER A 36 1.26 -14.05 5.17
CA SER A 36 1.37 -15.50 4.96
C SER A 36 1.77 -15.82 3.52
N THR A 37 1.10 -15.22 2.53
CA THR A 37 1.40 -15.45 1.10
C THR A 37 2.85 -15.10 0.73
N LEU A 38 3.40 -14.05 1.31
CA LEU A 38 4.80 -13.66 1.09
C LEU A 38 5.77 -14.59 1.81
N THR A 39 5.46 -14.98 3.04
CA THR A 39 6.33 -15.84 3.86
C THR A 39 6.26 -17.32 3.50
N ASP A 40 5.27 -17.76 2.73
CA ASP A 40 5.23 -19.10 2.14
C ASP A 40 6.37 -19.33 1.12
N ILE A 41 7.02 -18.25 0.65
CA ILE A 41 8.14 -18.36 -0.29
C ILE A 41 9.42 -18.68 0.46
N SER A 42 10.09 -19.75 0.06
CA SER A 42 11.38 -20.15 0.65
C SER A 42 12.42 -19.02 0.53
N GLY A 43 13.11 -18.74 1.62
CA GLY A 43 14.10 -17.67 1.73
C GLY A 43 13.47 -16.27 1.94
N SER A 44 12.21 -16.20 2.34
CA SER A 44 11.52 -14.93 2.63
C SER A 44 12.20 -14.11 3.73
N SER A 45 12.90 -14.75 4.67
CA SER A 45 13.65 -14.06 5.73
C SER A 45 14.74 -13.10 5.22
N GLU A 46 15.19 -13.24 3.99
CA GLU A 46 16.18 -12.34 3.38
C GLU A 46 15.57 -10.96 3.03
N TRP A 47 14.29 -10.94 2.66
CA TRP A 47 13.63 -9.75 2.11
C TRP A 47 12.32 -9.37 2.83
N PHE A 48 11.69 -10.24 3.61
CA PHE A 48 10.54 -9.90 4.44
C PHE A 48 11.02 -9.44 5.82
N LYS A 49 10.63 -8.22 6.22
CA LYS A 49 11.12 -7.61 7.46
C LYS A 49 10.17 -7.82 8.63
N GLN A 50 8.92 -7.43 8.48
CA GLN A 50 7.90 -7.45 9.53
C GLN A 50 6.51 -7.29 8.92
N GLY A 51 5.47 -7.77 9.62
CA GLY A 51 4.07 -7.57 9.27
C GLY A 51 3.23 -7.20 10.48
N TRP A 52 2.26 -6.32 10.28
CA TRP A 52 1.26 -5.95 11.27
C TRP A 52 -0.13 -6.36 10.83
N VAL A 53 -0.93 -6.86 11.78
CA VAL A 53 -2.36 -7.03 11.61
C VAL A 53 -3.05 -6.02 12.53
N THR A 54 -3.33 -4.83 12.02
CA THR A 54 -3.99 -3.74 12.73
C THR A 54 -5.48 -3.74 12.39
N TYR A 55 -6.24 -4.54 13.15
CA TYR A 55 -7.64 -4.83 12.80
C TYR A 55 -8.61 -3.74 13.29
N SER A 56 -8.32 -3.07 14.39
CA SER A 56 -9.09 -1.95 14.94
C SER A 56 -8.50 -0.59 14.57
N ASN A 57 -9.24 0.48 14.77
CA ASN A 57 -8.72 1.85 14.59
C ASN A 57 -7.65 2.16 15.65
N GLU A 58 -7.86 1.70 16.88
CA GLU A 58 -6.93 1.86 17.99
C GLU A 58 -5.57 1.24 17.64
N SER A 59 -5.56 0.00 17.11
CA SER A 59 -4.32 -0.65 16.70
C SER A 59 -3.65 0.04 15.50
N LYS A 60 -4.41 0.65 14.58
CA LYS A 60 -3.80 1.46 13.51
C LYS A 60 -3.12 2.71 14.07
N MET A 61 -3.72 3.34 15.09
CA MET A 61 -3.14 4.51 15.77
C MET A 61 -1.90 4.12 16.59
N SER A 62 -2.00 3.12 17.47
CA SER A 62 -0.91 2.73 18.37
C SER A 62 0.27 2.11 17.63
N GLU A 63 -0.02 1.17 16.72
CA GLU A 63 1.02 0.39 16.07
C GLU A 63 1.63 1.06 14.84
N LEU A 64 0.87 1.84 14.11
CA LEU A 64 1.31 2.44 12.85
C LEU A 64 1.33 3.97 12.87
N GLY A 65 0.87 4.59 13.96
CA GLY A 65 0.84 6.05 14.09
C GLY A 65 -0.17 6.72 13.15
N VAL A 66 -1.21 6.00 12.72
CA VAL A 66 -2.27 6.61 11.92
C VAL A 66 -3.01 7.65 12.77
N GLU A 67 -3.13 8.86 12.28
CA GLU A 67 -3.71 9.96 13.03
C GLU A 67 -5.20 9.72 13.35
N ARG A 68 -5.61 10.07 14.58
CA ARG A 68 -6.99 10.01 15.04
C ARG A 68 -7.96 10.81 14.15
N SER A 69 -7.52 11.93 13.64
CA SER A 69 -8.26 12.79 12.71
C SER A 69 -8.77 12.09 11.45
N LYS A 70 -8.18 10.94 11.07
CA LYS A 70 -8.64 10.14 9.92
C LYS A 70 -9.86 9.26 10.24
N PHE A 71 -10.20 9.12 11.52
CA PHE A 71 -11.29 8.24 12.01
C PHE A 71 -12.44 9.00 12.65
N GLU A 72 -12.20 10.18 13.24
CA GLU A 72 -13.14 10.91 14.07
C GLU A 72 -13.36 12.34 13.54
N GLY A 73 -14.61 12.76 13.42
CA GLY A 73 -15.01 14.10 12.95
C GLY A 73 -16.04 14.06 11.82
N ASP A 74 -16.56 15.22 11.46
CA ASP A 74 -17.48 15.37 10.34
C ASP A 74 -16.70 15.25 9.02
N SER A 75 -17.23 14.47 8.07
CA SER A 75 -16.65 14.27 6.72
C SER A 75 -15.27 13.58 6.68
N VAL A 76 -14.93 12.76 7.69
CA VAL A 76 -13.65 12.03 7.73
C VAL A 76 -13.61 10.86 6.74
N PRO A 77 -12.42 10.52 6.24
CA PRO A 77 -12.24 9.39 5.33
C PRO A 77 -12.69 8.05 5.95
N GLY A 78 -12.47 7.86 7.26
CA GLY A 78 -12.73 6.63 8.01
C GLY A 78 -11.78 5.49 7.65
N ALA A 79 -11.87 4.39 8.40
CA ALA A 79 -10.93 3.27 8.35
C ALA A 79 -10.71 2.67 6.94
N VAL A 80 -11.75 2.64 6.12
CA VAL A 80 -11.67 2.14 4.73
C VAL A 80 -11.60 3.33 3.79
N SER A 81 -10.38 3.78 3.51
CA SER A 81 -10.10 4.93 2.65
C SER A 81 -8.67 4.88 2.12
N LYS A 82 -8.41 5.65 1.06
CA LYS A 82 -7.07 5.84 0.50
C LYS A 82 -6.10 6.44 1.52
N ASP A 83 -6.58 7.42 2.29
CA ASP A 83 -5.76 8.14 3.27
C ASP A 83 -5.31 7.25 4.42
N VAL A 84 -6.19 6.35 4.89
CA VAL A 84 -5.83 5.37 5.92
C VAL A 84 -4.92 4.29 5.36
N ALA A 85 -5.14 3.81 4.13
CA ALA A 85 -4.23 2.87 3.49
C ALA A 85 -2.81 3.45 3.37
N ALA A 86 -2.68 4.70 2.89
CA ALA A 86 -1.39 5.38 2.77
C ALA A 86 -0.72 5.57 4.15
N ALA A 87 -1.45 6.05 5.15
CA ALA A 87 -0.93 6.24 6.50
C ALA A 87 -0.49 4.91 7.16
N MET A 88 -1.22 3.81 6.94
CA MET A 88 -0.82 2.48 7.41
C MET A 88 0.50 2.03 6.76
N ALA A 89 0.66 2.21 5.44
CA ALA A 89 1.88 1.84 4.74
C ALA A 89 3.07 2.70 5.19
N GLU A 90 2.89 4.01 5.29
CA GLU A 90 3.91 4.94 5.77
C GLU A 90 4.37 4.59 7.19
N GLY A 91 3.42 4.36 8.11
CA GLY A 91 3.72 3.97 9.48
C GLY A 91 4.49 2.65 9.57
N ALA A 92 4.10 1.66 8.77
CA ALA A 92 4.79 0.38 8.69
C ALA A 92 6.22 0.54 8.15
N LEU A 93 6.42 1.36 7.10
CA LEU A 93 7.74 1.63 6.54
C LEU A 93 8.67 2.25 7.58
N LYS A 94 8.20 3.33 8.25
CA LYS A 94 8.97 4.04 9.28
C LYS A 94 9.37 3.13 10.46
N ARG A 95 8.47 2.28 10.91
CA ARG A 95 8.71 1.40 12.07
C ARG A 95 9.60 0.21 11.74
N SER A 96 9.46 -0.38 10.56
CA SER A 96 10.26 -1.54 10.16
C SER A 96 11.65 -1.19 9.65
N GLY A 97 11.85 0.01 9.10
CA GLY A 97 13.02 0.34 8.32
C GLY A 97 13.17 -0.54 7.07
N ALA A 98 12.05 -0.96 6.49
CA ALA A 98 12.01 -1.64 5.18
C ALA A 98 12.09 -0.61 4.05
N ASP A 99 12.31 -1.07 2.82
CA ASP A 99 12.39 -0.23 1.62
C ASP A 99 11.03 -0.05 0.96
N LEU A 100 10.14 -1.05 1.11
CA LEU A 100 8.78 -1.06 0.59
C LEU A 100 7.80 -1.48 1.68
N ALA A 101 6.70 -0.74 1.84
CA ALA A 101 5.57 -1.13 2.68
C ALA A 101 4.32 -1.37 1.84
N ILE A 102 3.58 -2.41 2.16
CA ILE A 102 2.31 -2.74 1.49
C ILE A 102 1.20 -2.75 2.54
N SER A 103 0.16 -1.95 2.36
CA SER A 103 -0.98 -1.93 3.27
C SER A 103 -2.29 -2.33 2.58
N ILE A 104 -3.22 -2.87 3.39
CA ILE A 104 -4.58 -3.24 2.96
C ILE A 104 -5.58 -2.81 4.03
N THR A 105 -6.59 -2.03 3.64
CA THR A 105 -7.78 -1.76 4.44
C THR A 105 -9.03 -1.95 3.59
N GLY A 106 -10.11 -2.52 4.13
CA GLY A 106 -11.29 -2.82 3.33
C GLY A 106 -12.41 -3.51 4.10
N ILE A 107 -13.49 -3.84 3.39
CA ILE A 107 -14.68 -4.52 3.90
C ILE A 107 -14.80 -5.87 3.18
N ALA A 108 -14.26 -6.92 3.79
CA ALA A 108 -14.29 -8.25 3.20
C ALA A 108 -15.67 -8.92 3.27
N GLY A 109 -16.57 -8.46 4.14
CA GLY A 109 -17.91 -9.00 4.29
C GLY A 109 -18.00 -10.19 5.28
N PRO A 110 -19.18 -10.85 5.39
CA PRO A 110 -20.44 -10.50 4.71
C PRO A 110 -21.09 -9.22 5.25
N GLY A 111 -20.78 -8.80 6.48
CA GLY A 111 -21.25 -7.56 7.11
C GLY A 111 -20.25 -6.40 7.00
N GLY A 112 -20.62 -5.26 7.62
CA GLY A 112 -19.76 -4.08 7.73
C GLY A 112 -19.84 -3.11 6.55
N GLY A 113 -20.59 -3.45 5.49
CA GLY A 113 -20.84 -2.54 4.38
C GLY A 113 -21.85 -1.44 4.72
N THR A 114 -21.69 -0.28 4.08
CA THR A 114 -22.63 0.84 4.08
C THR A 114 -23.04 1.20 2.65
N LYS A 115 -23.98 2.14 2.49
CA LYS A 115 -24.37 2.62 1.16
C LYS A 115 -23.21 3.24 0.38
N THR A 116 -22.30 3.91 1.08
CA THR A 116 -21.13 4.59 0.48
C THR A 116 -19.89 3.72 0.46
N LYS A 117 -19.81 2.69 1.31
CA LYS A 117 -18.68 1.75 1.40
C LYS A 117 -19.23 0.31 1.42
N PRO A 118 -19.49 -0.28 0.25
CA PRO A 118 -20.10 -1.61 0.17
C PRO A 118 -19.11 -2.71 0.59
N VAL A 119 -19.64 -3.89 0.86
CA VAL A 119 -18.84 -5.13 0.97
C VAL A 119 -18.12 -5.36 -0.36
N GLY A 120 -16.84 -5.72 -0.27
CA GLY A 120 -15.97 -5.89 -1.43
C GLY A 120 -15.11 -4.67 -1.75
N LEU A 121 -15.34 -3.53 -1.09
CA LEU A 121 -14.48 -2.36 -1.22
C LEU A 121 -13.18 -2.56 -0.41
N ALA A 122 -12.05 -2.32 -1.05
CA ALA A 122 -10.76 -2.23 -0.39
C ALA A 122 -9.86 -1.17 -1.02
N TYR A 123 -8.97 -0.63 -0.21
CA TYR A 123 -7.85 0.21 -0.62
C TYR A 123 -6.55 -0.49 -0.25
N VAL A 124 -5.61 -0.48 -1.17
CA VAL A 124 -4.26 -0.98 -0.97
C VAL A 124 -3.27 0.15 -1.27
N CYS A 125 -2.15 0.16 -0.57
CA CYS A 125 -1.09 1.12 -0.80
C CYS A 125 0.26 0.41 -0.83
N ALA A 126 1.10 0.76 -1.80
CA ALA A 126 2.53 0.52 -1.79
C ALA A 126 3.22 1.86 -1.49
N PHE A 127 4.11 1.90 -0.49
CA PHE A 127 4.83 3.10 -0.04
C PHE A 127 6.33 2.83 -0.04
N TRP A 128 7.11 3.72 -0.66
CA TRP A 128 8.57 3.64 -0.77
C TRP A 128 9.17 5.03 -1.00
N GLU A 129 10.35 5.32 -0.48
CA GLU A 129 11.10 6.58 -0.74
C GLU A 129 10.25 7.86 -0.66
N ASN A 130 9.34 7.98 0.33
CA ASN A 130 8.37 9.09 0.46
C ASN A 130 7.37 9.23 -0.71
N ARG A 131 7.25 8.21 -1.55
CA ARG A 131 6.26 8.10 -2.63
C ARG A 131 5.27 7.00 -2.31
N PHE A 132 4.08 7.08 -2.86
CA PHE A 132 3.10 6.01 -2.70
C PHE A 132 2.20 5.84 -3.92
N LEU A 133 1.77 4.60 -4.10
CA LEU A 133 0.77 4.20 -5.08
C LEU A 133 -0.42 3.60 -4.35
N VAL A 134 -1.59 4.22 -4.48
CA VAL A 134 -2.85 3.70 -3.92
C VAL A 134 -3.73 3.17 -5.05
N ARG A 135 -4.28 1.97 -4.86
CA ARG A 135 -5.30 1.39 -5.73
C ARG A 135 -6.49 0.94 -4.89
N SER A 136 -7.67 0.88 -5.52
CA SER A 136 -8.87 0.37 -4.89
C SER A 136 -9.55 -0.68 -5.75
N THR A 137 -10.36 -1.50 -5.12
CA THR A 137 -11.26 -2.45 -5.79
C THR A 137 -12.60 -2.47 -5.10
N ASN A 138 -13.65 -2.83 -5.86
CA ASN A 138 -14.97 -3.10 -5.33
C ASN A 138 -15.52 -4.33 -6.05
N SER A 139 -15.51 -5.47 -5.36
CA SER A 139 -16.02 -6.73 -5.90
C SER A 139 -17.56 -6.80 -5.95
N GLN A 140 -18.24 -5.72 -5.53
CA GLN A 140 -19.72 -5.66 -5.50
C GLN A 140 -20.39 -6.79 -4.71
N GLY A 141 -19.80 -7.16 -3.58
CA GLY A 141 -20.24 -8.28 -2.75
C GLY A 141 -19.24 -9.41 -2.73
N GLY A 142 -19.71 -10.62 -2.89
CA GLY A 142 -18.86 -11.80 -2.89
C GLY A 142 -18.64 -12.41 -1.51
N ASP A 143 -18.05 -13.60 -1.52
CA ASP A 143 -17.66 -14.32 -0.32
C ASP A 143 -16.45 -13.67 0.36
N ARG A 144 -16.45 -13.67 1.69
CA ARG A 144 -15.37 -13.08 2.51
C ARG A 144 -13.99 -13.63 2.15
N SER A 145 -13.88 -14.92 1.93
CA SER A 145 -12.60 -15.56 1.59
C SER A 145 -12.12 -15.12 0.21
N MET A 146 -13.02 -15.07 -0.77
CA MET A 146 -12.73 -14.59 -2.12
C MET A 146 -12.32 -13.11 -2.10
N ASN A 147 -13.03 -12.27 -1.35
CA ASN A 147 -12.70 -10.85 -1.21
C ASN A 147 -11.29 -10.65 -0.63
N LYS A 148 -10.95 -11.39 0.44
CA LYS A 148 -9.60 -11.35 1.02
C LYS A 148 -8.52 -11.73 0.01
N GLN A 149 -8.74 -12.78 -0.78
CA GLN A 149 -7.81 -13.20 -1.82
C GLN A 149 -7.67 -12.17 -2.93
N LEU A 150 -8.78 -11.54 -3.35
CA LEU A 150 -8.77 -10.47 -4.34
C LEU A 150 -7.98 -9.24 -3.84
N PHE A 151 -8.16 -8.86 -2.58
CA PHE A 151 -7.43 -7.74 -1.97
C PHE A 151 -5.93 -8.02 -1.89
N VAL A 152 -5.55 -9.26 -1.58
CA VAL A 152 -4.14 -9.67 -1.61
C VAL A 152 -3.58 -9.65 -3.03
N SER A 153 -4.35 -10.11 -4.04
CA SER A 153 -3.94 -10.01 -5.46
C SER A 153 -3.65 -8.56 -5.83
N LEU A 154 -4.58 -7.64 -5.51
CA LEU A 154 -4.44 -6.22 -5.82
C LEU A 154 -3.22 -5.61 -5.12
N ALA A 155 -2.97 -5.98 -3.86
CA ALA A 155 -1.83 -5.48 -3.09
C ALA A 155 -0.49 -5.94 -3.70
N LEU A 156 -0.38 -7.20 -4.10
CA LEU A 156 0.80 -7.74 -4.77
C LEU A 156 1.05 -7.09 -6.14
N GLU A 157 -0.01 -6.88 -6.93
CA GLU A 157 0.08 -6.16 -8.20
C GLU A 157 0.49 -4.71 -8.01
N THR A 158 -0.07 -4.03 -6.99
CA THR A 158 0.30 -2.65 -6.67
C THR A 158 1.78 -2.54 -6.29
N ALA A 159 2.29 -3.49 -5.50
CA ALA A 159 3.70 -3.53 -5.15
C ALA A 159 4.61 -3.84 -6.36
N LEU A 160 4.18 -4.71 -7.28
CA LEU A 160 4.93 -4.97 -8.51
C LEU A 160 5.02 -3.74 -9.42
N ASN A 161 3.95 -2.94 -9.49
CA ASN A 161 3.93 -1.72 -10.30
C ASN A 161 4.95 -0.66 -9.82
N VAL A 162 5.39 -0.72 -8.55
CA VAL A 162 6.46 0.14 -8.05
C VAL A 162 7.74 -0.06 -8.87
N PHE A 163 8.11 -1.30 -9.12
CA PHE A 163 9.33 -1.61 -9.90
C PHE A 163 9.19 -1.27 -11.38
N GLU A 164 8.00 -1.38 -11.95
CA GLU A 164 7.75 -1.00 -13.34
C GLU A 164 7.86 0.52 -13.55
N THR A 165 7.43 1.30 -12.56
CA THR A 165 7.56 2.77 -12.58
C THR A 165 8.98 3.25 -12.37
N GLU A 166 9.78 2.55 -11.57
CA GLU A 166 11.21 2.86 -11.42
C GLU A 166 11.97 2.59 -12.73
N GLU A 167 11.69 1.48 -13.40
CA GLU A 167 12.30 1.14 -14.69
C GLU A 167 11.91 2.14 -15.80
N THR A 168 10.71 2.73 -15.74
CA THR A 168 10.23 3.75 -16.70
C THR A 168 10.51 5.18 -16.27
N GLY A 169 10.78 5.41 -14.98
CA GLY A 169 10.95 6.74 -14.39
C GLY A 169 12.18 7.51 -14.88
N THR A 170 13.24 6.82 -15.28
CA THR A 170 14.40 7.45 -15.92
C THR A 170 14.05 8.13 -17.26
N HIS A 171 13.00 7.68 -17.95
CA HIS A 171 12.53 8.30 -19.19
C HIS A 171 11.56 9.49 -18.95
N ARG A 172 10.88 9.56 -17.80
CA ARG A 172 9.93 10.65 -17.49
C ARG A 172 10.59 11.88 -16.86
N LEU A 173 11.68 11.71 -16.13
CA LEU A 173 12.46 12.84 -15.62
C LEU A 173 13.13 13.62 -16.77
N ASP A 174 13.53 12.96 -17.84
CA ASP A 174 14.08 13.62 -19.02
C ASP A 174 13.05 14.41 -19.86
N MET A 175 11.75 14.07 -19.74
CA MET A 175 10.69 14.82 -20.41
C MET A 175 10.23 16.05 -19.65
N ARG A 176 10.36 16.10 -18.31
CA ARG A 176 10.04 17.30 -17.52
C ARG A 176 11.06 18.43 -17.68
N THR A 177 12.31 18.12 -17.90
CA THR A 177 13.37 19.13 -18.16
C THR A 177 13.29 19.77 -19.53
N LYS A 178 12.46 19.24 -20.45
CA LYS A 178 12.26 19.81 -21.82
C LYS A 178 10.96 20.59 -21.99
N MET A 179 10.09 20.64 -20.95
CA MET A 179 8.79 21.33 -21.04
C MET A 179 8.73 22.71 -20.36
N ASP A 180 9.85 23.16 -19.77
CA ASP A 180 9.87 24.46 -19.06
C ASP A 180 10.15 25.68 -19.97
N ASP A 181 10.29 25.50 -21.30
CA ASP A 181 10.63 26.59 -22.23
C ASP A 181 9.60 26.91 -23.31
N ASP A 182 8.39 26.28 -23.32
CA ASP A 182 7.36 26.66 -24.28
C ASP A 182 6.01 26.93 -23.60
N GLU A 183 5.61 28.21 -23.60
CA GLU A 183 4.27 28.71 -23.32
C GLU A 183 3.29 28.11 -24.36
N ASP A 184 2.46 27.18 -23.92
CA ASP A 184 1.09 26.88 -24.31
C ASP A 184 0.73 25.45 -23.86
N VAL A 185 0.18 25.34 -22.63
CA VAL A 185 -0.40 24.10 -22.12
C VAL A 185 -1.85 24.03 -22.57
N PRO A 186 -2.25 23.08 -23.42
CA PRO A 186 -3.67 22.81 -23.64
C PRO A 186 -4.26 22.21 -22.36
N GLU A 187 -5.26 22.88 -21.86
CA GLU A 187 -6.07 22.50 -20.72
C GLU A 187 -6.67 21.09 -20.91
N GLN A 188 -6.49 20.24 -19.91
CA GLN A 188 -7.20 18.97 -19.70
C GLN A 188 -6.97 17.80 -20.67
N LEU A 189 -5.80 17.18 -20.57
CA LEU A 189 -5.71 15.73 -20.73
C LEU A 189 -6.04 15.09 -19.39
N THR A 190 -7.24 14.53 -19.27
CA THR A 190 -7.65 13.81 -18.06
C THR A 190 -6.73 12.62 -17.83
N LEU A 191 -6.29 12.42 -16.58
CA LEU A 191 -5.42 11.30 -16.15
C LEU A 191 -5.90 9.90 -16.61
N LYS A 192 -7.14 9.79 -17.06
CA LYS A 192 -7.75 8.59 -17.62
C LYS A 192 -7.10 8.11 -18.93
N GLU A 193 -6.66 9.02 -19.79
CA GLU A 193 -6.11 8.66 -21.11
C GLU A 193 -4.63 8.31 -21.05
N ALA A 194 -3.87 8.90 -20.11
CA ALA A 194 -2.47 8.59 -19.92
C ALA A 194 -2.26 7.21 -19.27
N THR A 195 -3.18 6.77 -18.39
CA THR A 195 -3.12 5.45 -17.73
C THR A 195 -3.53 4.30 -18.66
N LEU A 196 -4.46 4.52 -19.58
CA LEU A 196 -4.91 3.49 -20.53
C LEU A 196 -3.89 3.18 -21.62
N SER A 197 -3.00 4.11 -21.96
CA SER A 197 -1.98 3.89 -22.99
C SER A 197 -0.70 3.22 -22.47
N ALA A 198 -0.44 3.26 -21.15
CA ALA A 198 0.75 2.68 -20.54
C ALA A 198 0.59 1.20 -20.16
N PHE A 199 -0.65 0.70 -20.05
CA PHE A 199 -0.93 -0.68 -19.71
C PHE A 199 -1.60 -1.37 -20.90
N GLY A 200 -0.80 -2.13 -21.66
CA GLY A 200 -1.31 -2.95 -22.76
C GLY A 200 -2.47 -3.84 -22.31
N ARG A 201 -3.57 -3.84 -23.09
CA ARG A 201 -4.73 -4.69 -22.87
C ARG A 201 -4.31 -6.15 -22.74
N VAL A 202 -4.65 -6.78 -21.63
CA VAL A 202 -4.59 -8.23 -21.50
C VAL A 202 -5.84 -8.79 -22.17
N PRO A 203 -5.72 -9.62 -23.23
CA PRO A 203 -6.89 -10.18 -23.92
C PRO A 203 -7.71 -11.07 -22.98
N GLY A 204 -9.01 -10.80 -22.85
CA GLY A 204 -9.95 -11.62 -22.09
C GLY A 204 -10.39 -11.09 -20.72
N MET A 205 -10.02 -9.88 -20.37
CA MET A 205 -10.54 -9.20 -19.20
C MET A 205 -11.59 -8.17 -19.63
N GLU A 206 -12.86 -8.41 -19.30
CA GLU A 206 -13.90 -7.39 -19.43
C GLU A 206 -13.58 -6.23 -18.48
N ASP A 207 -13.86 -4.99 -18.94
CA ASP A 207 -13.55 -3.71 -18.26
C ASP A 207 -14.32 -3.56 -16.92
N THR A 208 -13.86 -4.25 -15.88
CA THR A 208 -14.33 -4.05 -14.49
C THR A 208 -13.32 -3.31 -13.62
N TRP A 209 -12.45 -2.54 -14.25
CA TRP A 209 -11.43 -1.80 -13.51
C TRP A 209 -11.95 -0.42 -13.09
N TYR A 210 -12.37 -0.29 -11.82
CA TYR A 210 -12.67 0.98 -11.18
C TYR A 210 -11.58 1.29 -10.16
N GLY A 211 -10.42 1.76 -10.62
CA GLY A 211 -9.33 2.15 -9.75
C GLY A 211 -8.76 3.52 -10.12
N GLU A 212 -8.78 4.44 -9.18
CA GLU A 212 -8.08 5.71 -9.29
C GLU A 212 -6.62 5.52 -8.82
N VAL A 213 -5.65 5.81 -9.67
CA VAL A 213 -4.22 5.82 -9.32
C VAL A 213 -3.88 7.24 -8.88
N ILE A 214 -3.47 7.39 -7.63
CA ILE A 214 -3.08 8.70 -7.08
C ILE A 214 -1.58 8.66 -6.78
N TRP A 215 -0.86 9.60 -7.38
CA TRP A 215 0.54 9.84 -7.10
C TRP A 215 0.64 11.10 -6.24
N ALA A 216 1.35 11.02 -5.12
CA ALA A 216 1.69 12.19 -4.32
C ALA A 216 3.16 12.10 -3.88
N GLU A 217 3.86 13.22 -4.00
CA GLU A 217 5.17 13.39 -3.37
C GLU A 217 4.93 13.78 -1.91
N GLY A 218 5.60 13.07 -0.99
CA GLY A 218 5.55 13.41 0.44
C GLY A 218 6.13 14.80 0.67
N LYS A 219 5.36 15.71 1.25
CA LYS A 219 5.91 16.98 1.73
C LYS A 219 6.84 16.70 2.90
N THR A 220 8.10 17.03 2.74
CA THR A 220 9.06 17.12 3.83
C THR A 220 8.74 18.36 4.65
N GLU A 221 7.90 18.26 5.67
CA GLU A 221 7.84 19.28 6.72
C GLU A 221 8.89 18.97 7.77
N GLY A 222 9.59 20.03 8.13
CA GLY A 222 10.78 20.16 8.94
C GLY A 222 10.98 19.18 10.09
N THR A 223 12.17 18.69 10.16
CA THR A 223 12.78 17.95 11.24
C THR A 223 12.73 18.76 12.53
N VAL A 224 11.86 18.43 13.47
CA VAL A 224 12.05 18.76 14.87
C VAL A 224 12.81 17.61 15.50
N VAL A 225 14.12 17.79 15.65
CA VAL A 225 14.96 16.91 16.46
C VAL A 225 14.74 17.34 17.91
N GLU A 226 13.82 16.70 18.62
CA GLU A 226 13.83 16.72 20.08
C GLU A 226 14.75 15.60 20.57
N GLU A 227 15.80 15.99 21.26
CA GLU A 227 16.72 15.13 21.99
C GLU A 227 15.93 14.25 22.98
N ILE A 228 15.85 12.98 22.69
CA ILE A 228 15.48 11.99 23.70
C ILE A 228 16.69 11.79 24.59
N LYS A 229 16.67 12.44 25.76
CA LYS A 229 17.61 12.18 26.85
C LYS A 229 17.54 10.69 27.21
N LYS A 230 18.69 10.03 27.08
CA LYS A 230 18.96 8.72 27.65
C LYS A 230 18.55 8.70 29.12
N LYS A 231 17.63 7.82 29.48
CA LYS A 231 17.59 7.22 30.80
C LYS A 231 18.32 5.90 30.71
N GLU A 232 19.43 5.86 31.38
CA GLU A 232 20.25 4.68 31.64
C GLU A 232 19.52 3.78 32.65
N ASP A 233 19.59 2.52 32.36
CA ASP A 233 19.62 1.35 33.24
C ASP A 233 18.70 1.28 34.48
N GLU A 234 17.75 0.33 34.46
CA GLU A 234 17.52 -0.53 35.60
C GLU A 234 17.08 -1.92 35.09
N ASP A 235 17.91 -2.88 35.50
CA ASP A 235 17.76 -4.34 35.28
C ASP A 235 16.40 -4.86 35.77
N ILE A 236 15.64 -5.47 34.86
CA ILE A 236 14.49 -6.31 35.20
C ILE A 236 14.70 -7.72 34.66
N TRP A 237 15.72 -8.41 35.15
CA TRP A 237 15.85 -9.87 35.13
C TRP A 237 16.71 -10.31 36.31
N SER A 238 16.12 -10.36 37.51
CA SER A 238 16.64 -11.19 38.59
C SER A 238 15.46 -11.60 39.51
N GLU A 239 15.28 -12.92 39.60
CA GLU A 239 14.67 -13.70 40.71
C GLU A 239 13.14 -13.61 40.83
N GLU A 240 12.36 -14.68 40.68
CA GLU A 240 12.36 -16.04 41.24
C GLU A 240 11.60 -17.01 40.28
#